data_7f5d0fde1922347c1d4818ee74019c7c
#
_entry.id   7f5d0fde1922347c1d4818ee74019c7c
#
_cell.length_a   1.000
_cell.length_b   1.000
_cell.length_c   1.000
_cell.angle_alpha   90.00
_cell.angle_beta   90.00
_cell.angle_gamma   90.00
#
_symmetry.space_group_name_H-M   'P 1'
#
loop_
_entity.id
_entity.type
_entity.pdbx_description
1 polymer ?
#
loop_
_entity_poly.entity_id
_entity_poly.type
_entity_poly.pdbx_seq_one_letter_code
_entity_poly.pdbx_strand_id
1 'polypeptide(L)'
;GVAVVHRWLQDHGGVVTWGDRWRLRVQVLSWAAAGTGILLTLSLGVGSGREYVGFHPIFSALILVGWLCYLWNFFRIAGPNFFQRPVYITMWGVGMLFFVVTFVEQHLYLIPSFFGNPVQDLQVQWKATGTLVGSFNLFVYGSVIYIGERISRDSSYGHSKIAYALFAVGLLNSFTNFAHHTYHLPQDHLVKWISFVVSMAEITVLCRAVYDVWGLVSVAESGEFSATRDSFAASKYWTVFILFSAILISIPPLNAIIHGTYAVTGHAMGATIGIDSMILLGAIIWILGEHLRAREGDLAAESFNTAGMRRIVLWLNLSVAALVVWLHVSGVVTGVTRVILSPGETYVPPAWLAGSNGVLFAVTGGVATVFFGALLWRLCPTAFRYWWVSEERA
;
A
#
# COMPACT_ATOMS: atom_id res chain seq x y z
N GLY A 1 -0.19 2.61 -7.27
CA GLY A 1 0.74 3.74 -7.38
C GLY A 1 1.40 3.78 -8.74
N VAL A 2 2.13 2.73 -9.15
CA VAL A 2 2.89 2.72 -10.42
C VAL A 2 2.03 3.06 -11.64
N ALA A 3 0.85 2.45 -11.78
CA ALA A 3 -0.06 2.75 -12.89
C ALA A 3 -0.53 4.22 -12.91
N VAL A 4 -0.74 4.82 -11.73
CA VAL A 4 -1.12 6.23 -11.60
C VAL A 4 0.01 7.14 -12.08
N VAL A 5 1.24 6.86 -11.67
CA VAL A 5 2.41 7.62 -12.13
C VAL A 5 2.63 7.43 -13.63
N HIS A 6 2.46 6.22 -14.17
CA HIS A 6 2.53 6.02 -15.63
C HIS A 6 1.44 6.79 -16.37
N ARG A 7 0.22 6.90 -15.83
CA ARG A 7 -0.82 7.75 -16.39
C ARG A 7 -0.39 9.21 -16.41
N TRP A 8 0.16 9.70 -15.31
CA TRP A 8 0.72 11.05 -15.25
C TRP A 8 1.84 11.27 -16.27
N LEU A 9 2.76 10.31 -16.41
CA LEU A 9 3.84 10.36 -17.40
C LEU A 9 3.27 10.47 -18.83
N GLN A 10 2.23 9.70 -19.16
CA GLN A 10 1.56 9.76 -20.47
C GLN A 10 0.93 11.13 -20.74
N ASP A 11 0.30 11.73 -19.73
CA ASP A 11 -0.34 13.05 -19.86
C ASP A 11 0.68 14.20 -20.03
N HIS A 12 1.96 14.00 -19.65
CA HIS A 12 2.99 15.06 -19.59
C HIS A 12 4.20 14.82 -20.50
N GLY A 13 4.04 14.13 -21.59
CA GLY A 13 5.11 13.94 -22.57
C GLY A 13 5.47 12.48 -22.87
N GLY A 14 4.90 11.57 -22.13
CA GLY A 14 4.90 10.14 -22.43
C GLY A 14 6.26 9.45 -22.50
N VAL A 15 6.18 8.17 -22.84
CA VAL A 15 7.30 7.32 -23.22
C VAL A 15 7.51 7.48 -24.73
N VAL A 16 8.20 8.55 -25.13
CA VAL A 16 8.27 8.98 -26.54
C VAL A 16 9.50 8.44 -27.26
N THR A 17 10.67 8.46 -26.60
CA THR A 17 11.91 8.03 -27.23
C THR A 17 12.06 6.51 -27.24
N TRP A 18 12.89 5.99 -28.15
CA TRP A 18 13.25 4.56 -28.15
C TRP A 18 13.81 4.11 -26.79
N GLY A 19 14.66 4.92 -26.15
CA GLY A 19 15.24 4.63 -24.85
C GLY A 19 14.19 4.57 -23.73
N ASP A 20 13.15 5.41 -23.79
CA ASP A 20 12.04 5.37 -22.80
C ASP A 20 11.24 4.07 -22.92
N ARG A 21 10.92 3.67 -24.16
CA ARG A 21 10.21 2.42 -24.46
C ARG A 21 11.02 1.20 -24.02
N TRP A 22 12.33 1.21 -24.27
CA TRP A 22 13.22 0.15 -23.82
C TRP A 22 13.22 0.04 -22.29
N ARG A 23 13.39 1.15 -21.57
CA ARG A 23 13.35 1.14 -20.10
C ARG A 23 12.01 0.65 -19.54
N LEU A 24 10.90 1.04 -20.15
CA LEU A 24 9.58 0.54 -19.78
C LEU A 24 9.47 -0.99 -19.99
N ARG A 25 9.97 -1.51 -21.11
CA ARG A 25 10.00 -2.96 -21.37
C ARG A 25 10.86 -3.69 -20.32
N VAL A 26 12.05 -3.17 -20.04
CA VAL A 26 12.93 -3.75 -18.99
C VAL A 26 12.22 -3.74 -17.63
N GLN A 27 11.60 -2.63 -17.24
CA GLN A 27 10.83 -2.52 -16.00
C GLN A 27 9.76 -3.63 -15.91
N VAL A 28 8.92 -3.74 -16.92
CA VAL A 28 7.80 -4.68 -16.91
C VAL A 28 8.28 -6.12 -16.94
N LEU A 29 9.24 -6.47 -17.80
CA LEU A 29 9.77 -7.82 -17.90
C LEU A 29 10.51 -8.24 -16.64
N SER A 30 11.30 -7.34 -16.04
CA SER A 30 12.01 -7.60 -14.78
C SER A 30 11.03 -7.86 -13.64
N TRP A 31 9.97 -7.06 -13.52
CA TRP A 31 8.96 -7.24 -12.47
C TRP A 31 8.08 -8.46 -12.71
N ALA A 32 7.73 -8.76 -13.96
CA ALA A 32 6.99 -9.98 -14.29
C ALA A 32 7.82 -11.24 -13.97
N ALA A 33 9.09 -11.25 -14.35
CA ALA A 33 10.00 -12.34 -14.03
C ALA A 33 10.20 -12.50 -12.52
N ALA A 34 10.42 -11.39 -11.80
CA ALA A 34 10.53 -11.41 -10.34
C ALA A 34 9.25 -11.93 -9.68
N GLY A 35 8.08 -11.38 -10.05
CA GLY A 35 6.80 -11.77 -9.46
C GLY A 35 6.47 -13.25 -9.71
N THR A 36 6.66 -13.74 -10.93
CA THR A 36 6.46 -15.15 -11.26
C THR A 36 7.43 -16.04 -10.49
N GLY A 37 8.72 -15.67 -10.45
CA GLY A 37 9.73 -16.42 -9.73
C GLY A 37 9.48 -16.46 -8.23
N ILE A 38 9.07 -15.34 -7.62
CA ILE A 38 8.69 -15.26 -6.21
C ILE A 38 7.52 -16.19 -5.91
N LEU A 39 6.44 -16.12 -6.69
CA LEU A 39 5.27 -16.98 -6.49
C LEU A 39 5.64 -18.45 -6.58
N LEU A 40 6.42 -18.85 -7.57
CA LEU A 40 6.85 -20.24 -7.74
C LEU A 40 7.75 -20.71 -6.60
N THR A 41 8.78 -19.94 -6.25
CA THR A 41 9.76 -20.36 -5.23
C THR A 41 9.14 -20.39 -3.83
N LEU A 42 8.32 -19.41 -3.46
CA LEU A 42 7.63 -19.42 -2.16
C LEU A 42 6.61 -20.55 -2.06
N SER A 43 5.92 -20.90 -3.14
CA SER A 43 5.01 -22.06 -3.17
C SER A 43 5.75 -23.39 -2.98
N LEU A 44 7.04 -23.44 -3.33
CA LEU A 44 7.92 -24.59 -3.11
C LEU A 44 8.67 -24.54 -1.76
N GLY A 45 8.39 -23.54 -0.92
CA GLY A 45 9.06 -23.36 0.37
C GLY A 45 10.49 -22.83 0.25
N VAL A 46 10.88 -22.30 -0.92
CA VAL A 46 12.22 -21.73 -1.14
C VAL A 46 12.17 -20.21 -0.94
N GLY A 47 12.81 -19.73 0.10
CA GLY A 47 12.86 -18.30 0.43
C GLY A 47 14.05 -17.96 1.32
N SER A 48 14.21 -16.64 1.61
CA SER A 48 15.25 -16.14 2.51
C SER A 48 14.89 -16.26 3.99
N GLY A 49 13.61 -16.48 4.31
CA GLY A 49 13.08 -16.41 5.68
C GLY A 49 12.98 -15.00 6.27
N ARG A 50 13.30 -13.96 5.50
CA ARG A 50 13.22 -12.56 5.94
C ARG A 50 11.82 -12.01 5.80
N GLU A 51 11.35 -11.29 6.78
CA GLU A 51 10.10 -10.56 6.71
C GLU A 51 10.19 -9.46 5.62
N TYR A 52 9.13 -9.28 4.84
CA TYR A 52 9.00 -8.38 3.68
C TYR A 52 9.88 -8.68 2.45
N VAL A 53 11.03 -9.31 2.61
CA VAL A 53 11.93 -9.73 1.52
C VAL A 53 12.20 -11.24 1.59
N GLY A 54 11.16 -12.01 1.93
CA GLY A 54 11.23 -13.45 2.16
C GLY A 54 11.61 -14.30 0.95
N PHE A 55 11.68 -13.72 -0.23
CA PHE A 55 12.03 -14.37 -1.49
C PHE A 55 13.56 -14.38 -1.73
N HIS A 56 14.00 -15.16 -2.70
CA HIS A 56 15.43 -15.26 -3.03
C HIS A 56 15.99 -13.93 -3.56
N PRO A 57 17.20 -13.50 -3.16
CA PRO A 57 17.80 -12.19 -3.51
C PRO A 57 17.92 -11.90 -5.01
N ILE A 58 17.95 -12.92 -5.86
CA ILE A 58 17.98 -12.72 -7.32
C ILE A 58 16.74 -11.95 -7.81
N PHE A 59 15.59 -12.19 -7.19
CA PHE A 59 14.36 -11.46 -7.54
C PHE A 59 14.39 -10.02 -7.05
N SER A 60 15.10 -9.77 -5.94
CA SER A 60 15.37 -8.40 -5.48
C SER A 60 16.18 -7.61 -6.50
N ALA A 61 17.19 -8.23 -7.10
CA ALA A 61 17.98 -7.60 -8.17
C ALA A 61 17.11 -7.25 -9.38
N LEU A 62 16.21 -8.14 -9.80
CA LEU A 62 15.26 -7.88 -10.89
C LEU A 62 14.26 -6.74 -10.53
N ILE A 63 13.75 -6.73 -9.31
CA ILE A 63 12.88 -5.64 -8.83
C ILE A 63 13.62 -4.32 -8.88
N LEU A 64 14.87 -4.27 -8.39
CA LEU A 64 15.69 -3.06 -8.38
C LEU A 64 15.99 -2.54 -9.79
N VAL A 65 16.36 -3.43 -10.72
CA VAL A 65 16.60 -3.05 -12.12
C VAL A 65 15.36 -2.39 -12.75
N GLY A 66 14.20 -3.01 -12.59
CA GLY A 66 12.95 -2.43 -13.08
C GLY A 66 12.64 -1.08 -12.41
N TRP A 67 12.91 -0.97 -11.10
CA TRP A 67 12.70 0.27 -10.35
C TRP A 67 13.61 1.41 -10.80
N LEU A 68 14.87 1.14 -11.08
CA LEU A 68 15.81 2.14 -11.61
C LEU A 68 15.39 2.63 -13.00
N CYS A 69 14.89 1.74 -13.86
CA CYS A 69 14.32 2.13 -15.16
C CYS A 69 13.09 3.04 -14.99
N TYR A 70 12.22 2.72 -14.04
CA TYR A 70 11.03 3.51 -13.72
C TYR A 70 11.40 4.90 -13.17
N LEU A 71 12.31 4.94 -12.23
CA LEU A 71 12.84 6.17 -11.63
C LEU A 71 13.46 7.09 -12.70
N TRP A 72 14.22 6.54 -13.62
CA TRP A 72 14.80 7.31 -14.72
C TRP A 72 13.72 7.95 -15.61
N ASN A 73 12.72 7.16 -16.02
CA ASN A 73 11.62 7.68 -16.84
C ASN A 73 10.84 8.78 -16.11
N PHE A 74 10.62 8.62 -14.80
CA PHE A 74 9.94 9.62 -14.00
C PHE A 74 10.71 10.93 -13.94
N PHE A 75 11.98 10.91 -13.52
CA PHE A 75 12.76 12.14 -13.34
C PHE A 75 13.08 12.85 -14.66
N ARG A 76 13.16 12.13 -15.76
CA ARG A 76 13.29 12.73 -17.09
C ARG A 76 12.11 13.67 -17.42
N ILE A 77 10.90 13.31 -17.00
CA ILE A 77 9.68 14.10 -17.26
C ILE A 77 9.42 15.09 -16.12
N ALA A 78 9.58 14.68 -14.88
CA ALA A 78 9.40 15.56 -13.73
C ALA A 78 10.42 16.72 -13.73
N GLY A 79 11.64 16.47 -14.24
CA GLY A 79 12.70 17.45 -14.33
C GLY A 79 13.34 17.81 -12.99
N PRO A 80 14.35 18.69 -12.97
CA PRO A 80 15.07 19.03 -11.75
C PRO A 80 14.22 19.83 -10.74
N ASN A 81 13.19 20.52 -11.20
CA ASN A 81 12.33 21.38 -10.39
C ASN A 81 11.07 20.66 -9.90
N PHE A 82 11.11 19.32 -9.70
CA PHE A 82 9.94 18.55 -9.30
C PHE A 82 9.36 18.95 -7.94
N PHE A 83 10.16 19.58 -7.06
CA PHE A 83 9.68 20.15 -5.79
C PHE A 83 8.79 21.40 -5.95
N GLN A 84 8.80 22.06 -7.11
CA GLN A 84 7.99 23.25 -7.39
C GLN A 84 6.63 22.89 -8.03
N ARG A 85 6.42 21.61 -8.32
CA ARG A 85 5.19 21.08 -8.89
C ARG A 85 4.20 20.74 -7.77
N PRO A 86 2.94 20.36 -8.09
CA PRO A 86 2.01 19.85 -7.08
C PRO A 86 2.65 18.77 -6.21
N VAL A 87 2.32 18.76 -4.93
CA VAL A 87 3.03 17.96 -3.91
C VAL A 87 3.06 16.46 -4.21
N TYR A 88 2.07 15.93 -4.96
CA TYR A 88 2.07 14.52 -5.34
C TYR A 88 3.26 14.12 -6.22
N ILE A 89 3.80 15.05 -7.02
CA ILE A 89 5.03 14.81 -7.79
C ILE A 89 6.22 14.67 -6.86
N THR A 90 6.30 15.53 -5.83
CA THR A 90 7.31 15.43 -4.78
C THR A 90 7.18 14.14 -4.00
N MET A 91 5.96 13.76 -3.60
CA MET A 91 5.70 12.48 -2.91
C MET A 91 6.18 11.28 -3.73
N TRP A 92 5.84 11.22 -5.02
CA TRP A 92 6.30 10.13 -5.89
C TRP A 92 7.81 10.13 -6.07
N GLY A 93 8.43 11.29 -6.33
CA GLY A 93 9.87 11.38 -6.54
C GLY A 93 10.66 10.97 -5.29
N VAL A 94 10.28 11.49 -4.12
CA VAL A 94 10.91 11.15 -2.84
C VAL A 94 10.65 9.68 -2.48
N GLY A 95 9.41 9.19 -2.66
CA GLY A 95 9.08 7.80 -2.44
C GLY A 95 9.90 6.83 -3.30
N MET A 96 10.10 7.17 -4.58
CA MET A 96 10.96 6.37 -5.48
C MET A 96 12.41 6.31 -5.02
N LEU A 97 12.98 7.44 -4.60
CA LEU A 97 14.36 7.49 -4.12
C LEU A 97 14.52 6.71 -2.82
N PHE A 98 13.60 6.89 -1.87
CA PHE A 98 13.63 6.15 -0.62
C PHE A 98 13.41 4.65 -0.80
N PHE A 99 12.58 4.25 -1.75
CA PHE A 99 12.46 2.84 -2.08
C PHE A 99 13.81 2.24 -2.46
N VAL A 100 14.57 2.88 -3.34
CA VAL A 100 15.88 2.36 -3.76
C VAL A 100 16.83 2.23 -2.57
N VAL A 101 16.97 3.30 -1.77
CA VAL A 101 17.86 3.30 -0.61
C VAL A 101 17.49 2.22 0.39
N THR A 102 16.23 2.21 0.80
CA THR A 102 15.76 1.29 1.84
C THR A 102 15.66 -0.17 1.35
N PHE A 103 15.39 -0.37 0.06
CA PHE A 103 15.39 -1.71 -0.53
C PHE A 103 16.79 -2.32 -0.55
N VAL A 104 17.83 -1.52 -0.83
CA VAL A 104 19.23 -1.97 -0.69
C VAL A 104 19.56 -2.21 0.79
N GLU A 105 19.15 -1.33 1.68
CA GLU A 105 19.35 -1.47 3.13
C GLU A 105 18.71 -2.76 3.69
N GLN A 106 17.53 -3.16 3.21
CA GLN A 106 16.88 -4.42 3.57
C GLN A 106 17.72 -5.65 3.24
N HIS A 107 18.70 -5.55 2.34
CA HIS A 107 19.55 -6.66 1.91
C HIS A 107 20.94 -6.65 2.57
N LEU A 108 21.18 -5.76 3.55
CA LEU A 108 22.47 -5.72 4.27
C LEU A 108 22.74 -7.03 5.03
N TYR A 109 21.72 -7.84 5.33
CA TYR A 109 21.91 -9.17 5.89
C TYR A 109 22.76 -10.12 5.02
N LEU A 110 22.90 -9.84 3.73
CA LEU A 110 23.80 -10.60 2.85
C LEU A 110 25.27 -10.34 3.16
N ILE A 111 25.58 -9.32 3.95
CA ILE A 111 26.94 -8.97 4.36
C ILE A 111 27.19 -9.58 5.74
N PRO A 112 28.19 -10.46 5.91
CA PRO A 112 28.44 -11.20 7.15
C PRO A 112 28.59 -10.34 8.40
N SER A 113 29.11 -9.11 8.29
CA SER A 113 29.26 -8.20 9.43
C SER A 113 27.93 -7.72 10.01
N PHE A 114 26.87 -7.65 9.20
CA PHE A 114 25.52 -7.31 9.66
C PHE A 114 24.81 -8.56 10.22
N PHE A 115 24.82 -9.66 9.48
CA PHE A 115 24.15 -10.88 9.86
C PHE A 115 24.76 -11.53 11.13
N GLY A 116 26.06 -11.36 11.35
CA GLY A 116 26.78 -11.92 12.51
C GLY A 116 26.41 -11.29 13.87
N ASN A 117 25.68 -10.15 13.88
CA ASN A 117 25.19 -9.51 15.10
C ASN A 117 23.65 -9.44 15.07
N PRO A 118 22.94 -10.34 15.80
CA PRO A 118 21.48 -10.42 15.76
C PRO A 118 20.76 -9.12 16.12
N VAL A 119 21.29 -8.33 17.06
CA VAL A 119 20.67 -7.05 17.46
C VAL A 119 20.80 -6.03 16.36
N GLN A 120 21.98 -5.90 15.75
CA GLN A 120 22.20 -5.00 14.64
C GLN A 120 21.38 -5.41 13.42
N ASP A 121 21.35 -6.69 13.09
CA ASP A 121 20.57 -7.23 11.99
C ASP A 121 19.08 -6.91 12.14
N LEU A 122 18.53 -7.13 13.33
CA LEU A 122 17.13 -6.85 13.63
C LEU A 122 16.80 -5.36 13.56
N GLN A 123 17.68 -4.50 14.08
CA GLN A 123 17.50 -3.04 14.03
C GLN A 123 17.52 -2.51 12.59
N VAL A 124 18.49 -2.96 11.79
CA VAL A 124 18.58 -2.58 10.37
C VAL A 124 17.36 -3.05 9.59
N GLN A 125 16.93 -4.29 9.81
CA GLN A 125 15.74 -4.84 9.15
C GLN A 125 14.50 -4.01 9.45
N TRP A 126 14.21 -3.73 10.72
CA TRP A 126 13.00 -2.99 11.09
C TRP A 126 13.05 -1.53 10.68
N LYS A 127 14.22 -0.87 10.77
CA LYS A 127 14.38 0.50 10.28
C LYS A 127 14.16 0.55 8.76
N ALA A 128 14.79 -0.33 8.01
CA ALA A 128 14.63 -0.40 6.57
C ALA A 128 13.18 -0.73 6.16
N THR A 129 12.51 -1.65 6.88
CA THR A 129 11.09 -1.96 6.67
C THR A 129 10.21 -0.74 6.89
N GLY A 130 10.39 -0.02 7.98
CA GLY A 130 9.60 1.19 8.26
C GLY A 130 9.75 2.24 7.18
N THR A 131 10.96 2.51 6.72
CA THR A 131 11.22 3.45 5.62
C THR A 131 10.67 2.93 4.28
N LEU A 132 10.68 1.61 4.04
CA LEU A 132 10.08 0.99 2.86
C LEU A 132 8.56 1.20 2.83
N VAL A 133 7.88 0.95 3.94
CA VAL A 133 6.45 1.23 4.09
C VAL A 133 6.16 2.71 3.86
N GLY A 134 6.96 3.61 4.44
CA GLY A 134 6.83 5.05 4.23
C GLY A 134 7.01 5.46 2.76
N SER A 135 7.92 4.81 2.03
CA SER A 135 8.08 5.05 0.59
C SER A 135 6.83 4.65 -0.21
N PHE A 136 6.19 3.51 0.12
CA PHE A 136 4.92 3.12 -0.49
C PHE A 136 3.77 4.06 -0.11
N ASN A 137 3.70 4.49 1.13
CA ASN A 137 2.70 5.46 1.57
C ASN A 137 2.76 6.75 0.74
N LEU A 138 3.96 7.27 0.45
CA LEU A 138 4.11 8.44 -0.42
C LEU A 138 3.56 8.21 -1.83
N PHE A 139 3.64 6.98 -2.38
CA PHE A 139 2.99 6.63 -3.64
C PHE A 139 1.46 6.68 -3.54
N VAL A 140 0.91 6.12 -2.47
CA VAL A 140 -0.55 6.10 -2.25
C VAL A 140 -1.07 7.50 -2.03
N TYR A 141 -0.41 8.29 -1.17
CA TYR A 141 -0.80 9.66 -0.87
C TYR A 141 -0.75 10.57 -2.10
N GLY A 142 0.34 10.48 -2.87
CA GLY A 142 0.43 11.19 -4.15
C GLY A 142 -0.65 10.75 -5.13
N SER A 143 -0.95 9.45 -5.17
CA SER A 143 -1.96 8.90 -6.09
C SER A 143 -3.37 9.33 -5.74
N VAL A 144 -3.74 9.36 -4.45
CA VAL A 144 -5.07 9.79 -4.03
C VAL A 144 -5.31 11.27 -4.36
N ILE A 145 -4.31 12.12 -4.15
CA ILE A 145 -4.38 13.55 -4.47
C ILE A 145 -4.54 13.74 -5.98
N TYR A 146 -3.64 13.15 -6.78
CA TYR A 146 -3.68 13.26 -8.23
C TYR A 146 -5.02 12.82 -8.83
N ILE A 147 -5.53 11.66 -8.44
CA ILE A 147 -6.80 11.14 -8.95
C ILE A 147 -7.97 12.01 -8.50
N GLY A 148 -7.96 12.49 -7.25
CA GLY A 148 -8.96 13.44 -6.76
C GLY A 148 -9.05 14.70 -7.60
N GLU A 149 -7.90 15.31 -7.93
CA GLU A 149 -7.81 16.48 -8.81
C GLU A 149 -8.32 16.18 -10.23
N ARG A 150 -7.96 14.99 -10.77
CA ARG A 150 -8.39 14.62 -12.14
C ARG A 150 -9.89 14.39 -12.23
N ILE A 151 -10.50 13.78 -11.22
CA ILE A 151 -11.96 13.51 -11.20
C ILE A 151 -12.74 14.79 -10.97
N SER A 152 -12.31 15.63 -10.01
CA SER A 152 -12.99 16.90 -9.69
C SER A 152 -12.74 18.01 -10.72
N ARG A 153 -11.71 17.85 -11.56
CA ARG A 153 -11.19 18.90 -12.45
C ARG A 153 -10.70 20.16 -11.70
N ASP A 154 -10.36 20.00 -10.42
CA ASP A 154 -9.80 21.03 -9.55
C ASP A 154 -8.36 20.66 -9.18
N SER A 155 -7.38 21.40 -9.72
CA SER A 155 -5.95 21.16 -9.50
C SER A 155 -5.37 21.91 -8.29
N SER A 156 -6.20 22.45 -7.42
CA SER A 156 -5.75 23.27 -6.28
C SER A 156 -5.29 22.44 -5.08
N TYR A 157 -5.83 21.22 -4.93
CA TYR A 157 -5.60 20.43 -3.72
C TYR A 157 -4.13 19.98 -3.55
N GLY A 158 -3.44 19.66 -4.63
CA GLY A 158 -2.00 19.33 -4.61
C GLY A 158 -1.08 20.49 -4.19
N HIS A 159 -1.64 21.70 -4.07
CA HIS A 159 -0.96 22.89 -3.51
C HIS A 159 -1.53 23.29 -2.15
N SER A 160 -2.43 22.52 -1.56
CA SER A 160 -3.06 22.81 -0.28
C SER A 160 -2.12 22.58 0.91
N LYS A 161 -2.34 23.30 2.00
CA LYS A 161 -1.57 23.13 3.24
C LYS A 161 -1.67 21.73 3.80
N ILE A 162 -2.83 21.08 3.67
CA ILE A 162 -3.07 19.70 4.14
C ILE A 162 -2.25 18.69 3.32
N ALA A 163 -2.18 18.87 1.99
CA ALA A 163 -1.40 17.99 1.14
C ALA A 163 0.12 18.11 1.45
N TYR A 164 0.62 19.31 1.67
CA TYR A 164 2.01 19.52 2.13
C TYR A 164 2.24 19.01 3.55
N ALA A 165 1.28 19.17 4.47
CA ALA A 165 1.37 18.60 5.81
C ALA A 165 1.44 17.08 5.77
N LEU A 166 0.63 16.42 4.93
CA LEU A 166 0.68 14.97 4.72
C LEU A 166 2.05 14.52 4.20
N PHE A 167 2.62 15.24 3.24
CA PHE A 167 3.97 14.97 2.76
C PHE A 167 5.01 15.08 3.88
N ALA A 168 4.97 16.18 4.65
CA ALA A 168 5.96 16.45 5.70
C ALA A 168 5.90 15.43 6.84
N VAL A 169 4.69 15.10 7.33
CA VAL A 169 4.56 14.10 8.40
C VAL A 169 4.79 12.68 7.90
N GLY A 170 4.39 12.34 6.67
CA GLY A 170 4.69 11.05 6.06
C GLY A 170 6.19 10.85 5.85
N LEU A 171 6.90 11.89 5.41
CA LEU A 171 8.36 11.88 5.29
C LEU A 171 9.02 11.70 6.66
N LEU A 172 8.59 12.46 7.67
CA LEU A 172 9.12 12.33 9.04
C LEU A 172 8.84 10.92 9.60
N ASN A 173 7.64 10.40 9.39
CA ASN A 173 7.27 9.07 9.83
C ASN A 173 8.11 7.97 9.15
N SER A 174 8.51 8.15 7.89
CA SER A 174 9.41 7.22 7.20
C SER A 174 10.76 7.02 7.93
N PHE A 175 11.19 7.99 8.75
CA PHE A 175 12.41 7.87 9.56
C PHE A 175 12.17 7.41 11.00
N THR A 176 10.97 7.50 11.51
CA THR A 176 10.70 7.30 12.95
C THR A 176 9.77 6.14 13.25
N ASN A 177 8.97 5.69 12.29
CA ASN A 177 7.94 4.68 12.53
C ASN A 177 8.50 3.31 12.94
N PHE A 178 9.75 2.98 12.56
CA PHE A 178 10.37 1.69 12.91
C PHE A 178 10.32 1.39 14.42
N ALA A 179 10.38 2.43 15.25
CA ALA A 179 10.48 2.26 16.69
C ALA A 179 9.20 1.68 17.31
N HIS A 180 8.02 1.84 16.68
CA HIS A 180 6.81 1.20 17.17
C HIS A 180 6.74 -0.31 16.85
N HIS A 181 7.51 -0.77 15.86
CA HIS A 181 7.68 -2.21 15.59
C HIS A 181 8.63 -2.88 16.58
N THR A 182 9.46 -2.11 17.27
CA THR A 182 10.53 -2.60 18.15
C THR A 182 10.34 -2.22 19.62
N TYR A 183 9.12 -1.91 20.07
CA TYR A 183 8.86 -1.51 21.45
C TYR A 183 9.31 -2.53 22.51
N HIS A 184 9.33 -3.80 22.17
CA HIS A 184 9.79 -4.91 23.03
C HIS A 184 11.32 -5.05 23.08
N LEU A 185 12.05 -4.37 22.20
CA LEU A 185 13.50 -4.36 22.22
C LEU A 185 14.04 -3.35 23.25
N PRO A 186 15.29 -3.54 23.73
CA PRO A 186 15.95 -2.60 24.64
C PRO A 186 16.35 -1.33 23.89
N GLN A 187 15.39 -0.42 23.71
CA GLN A 187 15.60 0.90 23.15
C GLN A 187 15.09 1.99 24.11
N ASP A 188 15.60 3.21 23.97
CA ASP A 188 15.23 4.34 24.79
C ASP A 188 13.75 4.66 24.73
N HIS A 189 13.15 5.01 25.86
CA HIS A 189 11.73 5.38 25.94
C HIS A 189 11.38 6.58 25.07
N LEU A 190 12.30 7.55 24.95
CA LEU A 190 12.08 8.73 24.10
C LEU A 190 11.88 8.34 22.63
N VAL A 191 12.67 7.37 22.12
CA VAL A 191 12.53 6.86 20.75
C VAL A 191 11.15 6.25 20.52
N LYS A 192 10.65 5.46 21.51
CA LYS A 192 9.30 4.87 21.46
C LYS A 192 8.21 5.93 21.37
N TRP A 193 8.29 6.97 22.23
CA TRP A 193 7.30 8.04 22.26
C TRP A 193 7.36 8.97 21.03
N ILE A 194 8.55 9.26 20.50
CA ILE A 194 8.68 9.99 19.24
C ILE A 194 7.97 9.24 18.11
N SER A 195 8.22 7.94 17.99
CA SER A 195 7.56 7.10 16.97
C SER A 195 6.03 7.13 17.13
N PHE A 196 5.53 7.01 18.36
CA PHE A 196 4.09 7.11 18.64
C PHE A 196 3.51 8.45 18.17
N VAL A 197 4.09 9.57 18.61
CA VAL A 197 3.56 10.91 18.30
C VAL A 197 3.56 11.17 16.80
N VAL A 198 4.65 10.82 16.11
CA VAL A 198 4.75 11.05 14.66
C VAL A 198 3.78 10.15 13.88
N SER A 199 3.64 8.89 14.26
CA SER A 199 2.68 7.98 13.63
C SER A 199 1.23 8.44 13.84
N MET A 200 0.89 8.94 15.01
CA MET A 200 -0.45 9.49 15.29
C MET A 200 -0.70 10.79 14.50
N ALA A 201 0.31 11.63 14.34
CA ALA A 201 0.20 12.82 13.51
C ALA A 201 -0.03 12.47 12.04
N GLU A 202 0.71 11.48 11.50
CA GLU A 202 0.53 11.04 10.10
C GLU A 202 -0.87 10.51 9.85
N ILE A 203 -1.35 9.55 10.64
CA ILE A 203 -2.67 8.96 10.41
C ILE A 203 -3.79 9.99 10.57
N THR A 204 -3.64 10.97 11.46
CA THR A 204 -4.61 12.05 11.64
C THR A 204 -4.68 12.96 10.41
N VAL A 205 -3.52 13.35 9.87
CA VAL A 205 -3.44 14.16 8.65
C VAL A 205 -3.92 13.36 7.43
N LEU A 206 -3.62 12.05 7.37
CA LEU A 206 -4.12 11.16 6.33
C LEU A 206 -5.65 11.05 6.37
N CYS A 207 -6.26 10.87 7.55
CA CYS A 207 -7.72 10.86 7.70
C CYS A 207 -8.33 12.13 7.09
N ARG A 208 -7.75 13.29 7.39
CA ARG A 208 -8.21 14.57 6.84
C ARG A 208 -8.05 14.61 5.33
N ALA A 209 -6.89 14.22 4.79
CA ALA A 209 -6.62 14.25 3.36
C ALA A 209 -7.55 13.30 2.58
N VAL A 210 -7.77 12.07 3.07
CA VAL A 210 -8.69 11.10 2.44
C VAL A 210 -10.13 11.63 2.48
N TYR A 211 -10.54 12.27 3.57
CA TYR A 211 -11.86 12.88 3.66
C TYR A 211 -12.04 14.03 2.65
N ASP A 212 -11.04 14.91 2.54
CA ASP A 212 -11.08 16.05 1.59
C ASP A 212 -11.13 15.54 0.15
N VAL A 213 -10.27 14.57 -0.21
CA VAL A 213 -10.26 13.98 -1.57
C VAL A 213 -11.55 13.24 -1.87
N TRP A 214 -12.12 12.52 -0.89
CA TRP A 214 -13.45 11.93 -1.05
C TRP A 214 -14.50 13.00 -1.35
N GLY A 215 -14.43 14.16 -0.70
CA GLY A 215 -15.27 15.32 -1.01
C GLY A 215 -15.16 15.74 -2.48
N LEU A 216 -13.94 15.88 -2.99
CA LEU A 216 -13.67 16.20 -4.40
C LEU A 216 -14.29 15.16 -5.36
N VAL A 217 -14.07 13.87 -5.08
CA VAL A 217 -14.58 12.77 -5.92
C VAL A 217 -16.10 12.64 -5.85
N SER A 218 -16.72 12.96 -4.71
CA SER A 218 -18.15 12.81 -4.50
C SER A 218 -19.00 13.83 -5.25
N VAL A 219 -18.44 14.99 -5.58
CA VAL A 219 -19.11 16.07 -6.32
C VAL A 219 -19.13 15.80 -7.83
N ALA A 220 -18.25 14.94 -8.34
CA ALA A 220 -18.26 14.56 -9.75
C ALA A 220 -19.55 13.86 -10.15
N GLU A 221 -20.04 14.12 -11.36
CA GLU A 221 -21.34 13.66 -11.87
C GLU A 221 -21.59 12.16 -11.65
N SER A 222 -22.82 11.83 -11.23
CA SER A 222 -23.14 10.66 -10.43
C SER A 222 -23.18 9.30 -11.14
N GLY A 223 -22.99 9.20 -12.44
CA GLY A 223 -23.07 7.93 -13.18
C GLY A 223 -21.70 7.34 -13.54
N GLU A 224 -20.82 8.19 -13.93
CA GLU A 224 -19.61 7.91 -14.70
C GLU A 224 -18.49 7.19 -13.93
N PHE A 225 -18.38 7.46 -12.63
CA PHE A 225 -17.28 6.95 -11.78
C PHE A 225 -17.78 6.24 -10.52
N SER A 226 -18.93 5.59 -10.59
CA SER A 226 -19.59 5.03 -9.39
C SER A 226 -18.72 4.01 -8.63
N ALA A 227 -18.05 3.10 -9.32
CA ALA A 227 -17.19 2.10 -8.67
C ALA A 227 -15.88 2.70 -8.12
N THR A 228 -15.31 3.70 -8.82
CA THR A 228 -14.21 4.52 -8.32
C THR A 228 -14.59 5.22 -7.02
N ARG A 229 -15.74 5.90 -7.02
CA ARG A 229 -16.27 6.61 -5.85
C ARG A 229 -16.56 5.67 -4.68
N ASP A 230 -17.12 4.48 -4.94
CA ASP A 230 -17.35 3.47 -3.89
C ASP A 230 -16.03 3.00 -3.27
N SER A 231 -14.96 2.85 -4.06
CA SER A 231 -13.63 2.49 -3.58
C SER A 231 -13.01 3.60 -2.69
N PHE A 232 -13.11 4.86 -3.10
CA PHE A 232 -12.67 6.00 -2.27
C PHE A 232 -13.52 6.16 -1.00
N ALA A 233 -14.82 5.92 -1.08
CA ALA A 233 -15.68 5.90 0.10
C ALA A 233 -15.27 4.79 1.09
N ALA A 234 -14.93 3.60 0.58
CA ALA A 234 -14.44 2.51 1.41
C ALA A 234 -13.12 2.90 2.10
N SER A 235 -12.15 3.47 1.37
CA SER A 235 -10.88 3.91 1.97
C SER A 235 -11.07 4.92 3.09
N LYS A 236 -12.04 5.83 2.97
CA LYS A 236 -12.39 6.78 4.04
C LYS A 236 -12.84 6.07 5.33
N TYR A 237 -13.70 5.07 5.23
CA TYR A 237 -14.15 4.31 6.40
C TYR A 237 -13.01 3.48 6.99
N TRP A 238 -12.20 2.88 6.14
CA TRP A 238 -10.99 2.16 6.57
C TRP A 238 -10.01 3.06 7.31
N THR A 239 -9.79 4.29 6.84
CA THR A 239 -8.88 5.23 7.49
C THR A 239 -9.34 5.55 8.93
N VAL A 240 -10.65 5.76 9.13
CA VAL A 240 -11.22 5.97 10.48
C VAL A 240 -11.05 4.73 11.36
N PHE A 241 -11.36 3.55 10.84
CA PHE A 241 -11.21 2.29 11.60
C PHE A 241 -9.75 2.04 11.99
N ILE A 242 -8.82 2.25 11.06
CA ILE A 242 -7.39 2.05 11.28
C ILE A 242 -6.81 3.11 12.22
N LEU A 243 -7.34 4.33 12.27
CA LEU A 243 -6.96 5.31 13.29
C LEU A 243 -7.16 4.75 14.70
N PHE A 244 -8.32 4.16 15.00
CA PHE A 244 -8.57 3.54 16.30
C PHE A 244 -7.64 2.35 16.56
N SER A 245 -7.45 1.49 15.58
CA SER A 245 -6.52 0.36 15.69
C SER A 245 -5.07 0.83 15.91
N ALA A 246 -4.63 1.88 15.20
CA ALA A 246 -3.30 2.47 15.36
C ALA A 246 -3.06 2.99 16.78
N ILE A 247 -4.05 3.63 17.39
CA ILE A 247 -3.95 4.08 18.78
C ILE A 247 -3.67 2.89 19.70
N LEU A 248 -4.42 1.79 19.55
CA LEU A 248 -4.25 0.61 20.37
C LEU A 248 -2.85 -0.02 20.23
N ILE A 249 -2.34 -0.15 19.00
CA ILE A 249 -1.05 -0.81 18.77
C ILE A 249 0.16 0.10 18.97
N SER A 250 -0.01 1.42 18.96
CA SER A 250 1.09 2.37 19.01
C SER A 250 1.36 2.92 20.41
N ILE A 251 0.40 2.85 21.35
CA ILE A 251 0.64 3.23 22.75
C ILE A 251 1.51 2.14 23.40
N PRO A 252 2.75 2.45 23.89
CA PRO A 252 3.68 1.44 24.35
C PRO A 252 3.14 0.45 25.40
N PRO A 253 2.39 0.86 26.44
CA PRO A 253 1.79 -0.08 27.40
C PRO A 253 0.75 -1.00 26.77
N LEU A 254 -0.07 -0.53 25.84
CA LEU A 254 -1.07 -1.35 25.14
C LEU A 254 -0.40 -2.26 24.12
N ASN A 255 0.63 -1.78 23.43
CA ASN A 255 1.43 -2.60 22.53
C ASN A 255 2.01 -3.81 23.25
N ALA A 256 2.51 -3.67 24.49
CA ALA A 256 3.05 -4.77 25.26
C ALA A 256 2.04 -5.93 25.47
N ILE A 257 0.73 -5.63 25.47
CA ILE A 257 -0.33 -6.64 25.59
C ILE A 257 -0.57 -7.36 24.28
N ILE A 258 -0.67 -6.62 23.18
CA ILE A 258 -1.14 -7.13 21.88
C ILE A 258 -0.01 -7.45 20.90
N HIS A 259 1.24 -7.05 21.18
CA HIS A 259 2.38 -7.34 20.31
C HIS A 259 2.58 -8.85 20.12
N GLY A 260 2.88 -9.24 18.88
CA GLY A 260 3.02 -10.65 18.50
C GLY A 260 1.69 -11.41 18.47
N THR A 261 0.56 -10.73 18.41
CA THR A 261 -0.77 -11.31 18.21
C THR A 261 -1.38 -10.92 16.87
N TYR A 262 -2.49 -11.55 16.52
CA TYR A 262 -3.24 -11.24 15.30
C TYR A 262 -3.79 -9.81 15.24
N ALA A 263 -3.82 -9.05 16.35
CA ALA A 263 -4.23 -7.65 16.33
C ALA A 263 -3.28 -6.79 15.48
N VAL A 264 -1.97 -7.05 15.53
CA VAL A 264 -0.98 -6.37 14.70
C VAL A 264 -1.18 -6.71 13.23
N THR A 265 -1.40 -7.99 12.91
CA THR A 265 -1.72 -8.43 11.54
C THR A 265 -3.02 -7.79 11.03
N GLY A 266 -4.05 -7.70 11.89
CA GLY A 266 -5.32 -7.03 11.57
C GLY A 266 -5.13 -5.56 11.21
N HIS A 267 -4.32 -4.84 12.00
CA HIS A 267 -3.96 -3.45 11.70
C HIS A 267 -3.25 -3.32 10.34
N ALA A 268 -2.22 -4.13 10.11
CA ALA A 268 -1.45 -4.10 8.87
C ALA A 268 -2.33 -4.40 7.65
N MET A 269 -3.20 -5.42 7.71
CA MET A 269 -4.15 -5.73 6.64
C MET A 269 -5.19 -4.63 6.42
N GLY A 270 -5.70 -4.02 7.47
CA GLY A 270 -6.64 -2.91 7.37
C GLY A 270 -6.00 -1.67 6.73
N ALA A 271 -4.74 -1.37 7.02
CA ALA A 271 -4.00 -0.29 6.38
C ALA A 271 -3.73 -0.62 4.89
N THR A 272 -3.12 -1.77 4.61
CA THR A 272 -2.66 -2.08 3.24
C THR A 272 -3.80 -2.48 2.29
N ILE A 273 -4.77 -3.29 2.73
CA ILE A 273 -5.88 -3.72 1.89
C ILE A 273 -7.06 -2.74 2.00
N GLY A 274 -7.35 -2.26 3.21
CA GLY A 274 -8.48 -1.38 3.43
C GLY A 274 -8.24 0.06 2.96
N ILE A 275 -7.12 0.69 3.30
CA ILE A 275 -6.82 2.07 2.89
C ILE A 275 -6.14 2.07 1.52
N ASP A 276 -4.92 1.56 1.45
CA ASP A 276 -4.05 1.74 0.29
C ASP A 276 -4.60 1.05 -0.95
N SER A 277 -5.02 -0.21 -0.81
CA SER A 277 -5.54 -0.96 -1.95
C SER A 277 -6.86 -0.43 -2.44
N MET A 278 -7.74 0.11 -1.58
CA MET A 278 -8.99 0.72 -2.05
C MET A 278 -8.76 2.03 -2.80
N ILE A 279 -7.83 2.87 -2.35
CA ILE A 279 -7.39 4.06 -3.08
C ILE A 279 -6.86 3.67 -4.46
N LEU A 280 -5.92 2.73 -4.50
CA LEU A 280 -5.29 2.31 -5.76
C LEU A 280 -6.25 1.56 -6.68
N LEU A 281 -7.20 0.81 -6.13
CA LEU A 281 -8.27 0.17 -6.89
C LEU A 281 -9.18 1.21 -7.55
N GLY A 282 -9.62 2.21 -6.80
CA GLY A 282 -10.39 3.32 -7.36
C GLY A 282 -9.64 4.03 -8.49
N ALA A 283 -8.33 4.25 -8.30
CA ALA A 283 -7.47 4.84 -9.31
C ALA A 283 -7.36 3.99 -10.59
N ILE A 284 -7.19 2.66 -10.45
CA ILE A 284 -7.11 1.75 -11.61
C ILE A 284 -8.44 1.69 -12.36
N ILE A 285 -9.56 1.59 -11.65
CA ILE A 285 -10.90 1.58 -12.25
C ILE A 285 -11.11 2.89 -13.05
N TRP A 286 -10.72 4.02 -12.48
CA TRP A 286 -10.81 5.32 -13.15
C TRP A 286 -9.93 5.36 -14.42
N ILE A 287 -8.64 4.99 -14.33
CA ILE A 287 -7.71 4.99 -15.46
C ILE A 287 -8.24 4.13 -16.60
N LEU A 288 -8.71 2.91 -16.30
CA LEU A 288 -9.26 2.00 -17.31
C LEU A 288 -10.57 2.54 -17.91
N GLY A 289 -11.43 3.14 -17.10
CA GLY A 289 -12.66 3.79 -17.55
C GLY A 289 -12.38 4.96 -18.53
N GLU A 290 -11.43 5.83 -18.19
CA GLU A 290 -11.00 6.92 -19.06
C GLU A 290 -10.40 6.43 -20.38
N HIS A 291 -9.65 5.34 -20.34
CA HIS A 291 -9.11 4.74 -21.54
C HIS A 291 -10.21 4.15 -22.43
N LEU A 292 -11.18 3.43 -21.86
CA LEU A 292 -12.33 2.91 -22.60
C LEU A 292 -13.11 4.04 -23.26
N ARG A 293 -13.36 5.13 -22.52
CA ARG A 293 -14.03 6.30 -23.04
C ARG A 293 -13.32 6.89 -24.26
N ALA A 294 -12.02 7.09 -24.16
CA ALA A 294 -11.23 7.71 -25.23
C ALA A 294 -11.16 6.85 -26.49
N ARG A 295 -11.38 5.54 -26.43
CA ARG A 295 -11.23 4.62 -27.56
C ARG A 295 -12.55 4.05 -28.09
N GLU A 296 -13.48 3.75 -27.21
CA GLU A 296 -14.72 3.02 -27.52
C GLU A 296 -15.98 3.86 -27.21
N GLY A 297 -15.78 5.07 -26.62
CA GLY A 297 -16.86 6.01 -26.30
C GLY A 297 -17.46 5.81 -24.90
N ASP A 298 -18.42 6.69 -24.55
CA ASP A 298 -19.00 6.77 -23.21
C ASP A 298 -19.74 5.49 -22.80
N LEU A 299 -20.47 4.85 -23.72
CA LEU A 299 -21.20 3.60 -23.43
C LEU A 299 -20.28 2.46 -22.97
N ALA A 300 -19.06 2.37 -23.52
CA ALA A 300 -18.08 1.37 -23.10
C ALA A 300 -17.55 1.67 -21.68
N ALA A 301 -17.26 2.91 -21.36
CA ALA A 301 -16.86 3.34 -20.03
C ALA A 301 -17.95 3.10 -18.98
N GLU A 302 -19.20 3.41 -19.31
CA GLU A 302 -20.36 3.14 -18.46
C GLU A 302 -20.57 1.64 -18.24
N SER A 303 -20.42 0.82 -19.28
CA SER A 303 -20.55 -0.64 -19.19
C SER A 303 -19.47 -1.28 -18.32
N PHE A 304 -18.31 -0.66 -18.20
CA PHE A 304 -17.24 -1.08 -17.30
C PHE A 304 -17.54 -0.74 -15.84
N ASN A 305 -18.13 0.41 -15.58
CA ASN A 305 -18.50 0.92 -14.24
C ASN A 305 -19.88 0.43 -13.74
N THR A 306 -20.27 -0.78 -14.11
CA THR A 306 -21.60 -1.33 -13.84
C THR A 306 -21.88 -1.62 -12.37
N ALA A 307 -23.17 -1.84 -12.07
CA ALA A 307 -23.62 -2.37 -10.78
C ALA A 307 -22.89 -3.67 -10.38
N GLY A 308 -22.41 -4.48 -11.36
CA GLY A 308 -21.61 -5.67 -11.13
C GLY A 308 -20.24 -5.35 -10.52
N MET A 309 -19.52 -4.34 -11.04
CA MET A 309 -18.24 -3.89 -10.49
C MET A 309 -18.41 -3.36 -9.06
N ARG A 310 -19.43 -2.52 -8.85
CA ARG A 310 -19.76 -1.98 -7.51
C ARG A 310 -20.04 -3.08 -6.50
N ARG A 311 -20.78 -4.14 -6.87
CA ARG A 311 -21.03 -5.29 -5.99
C ARG A 311 -19.75 -6.05 -5.65
N ILE A 312 -18.85 -6.24 -6.61
CA ILE A 312 -17.55 -6.88 -6.35
C ILE A 312 -16.74 -6.05 -5.34
N VAL A 313 -16.65 -4.73 -5.54
CA VAL A 313 -15.96 -3.83 -4.61
C VAL A 313 -16.59 -3.88 -3.21
N LEU A 314 -17.93 -3.85 -3.11
CA LEU A 314 -18.64 -3.93 -1.84
C LEU A 314 -18.34 -5.25 -1.11
N TRP A 315 -18.51 -6.39 -1.77
CA TRP A 315 -18.31 -7.69 -1.13
C TRP A 315 -16.86 -7.96 -0.78
N LEU A 316 -15.91 -7.47 -1.59
CA LEU A 316 -14.49 -7.49 -1.25
C LEU A 316 -14.24 -6.72 0.05
N ASN A 317 -14.77 -5.50 0.18
CA ASN A 317 -14.62 -4.70 1.40
C ASN A 317 -15.26 -5.37 2.62
N LEU A 318 -16.47 -5.91 2.50
CA LEU A 318 -17.14 -6.59 3.61
C LEU A 318 -16.40 -7.84 4.08
N SER A 319 -15.87 -8.64 3.14
CA SER A 319 -15.10 -9.83 3.49
C SER A 319 -13.75 -9.49 4.14
N VAL A 320 -13.04 -8.47 3.63
CA VAL A 320 -11.82 -7.95 4.25
C VAL A 320 -12.12 -7.37 5.64
N ALA A 321 -13.23 -6.64 5.79
CA ALA A 321 -13.63 -6.09 7.09
C ALA A 321 -13.92 -7.21 8.10
N ALA A 322 -14.63 -8.26 7.70
CA ALA A 322 -14.87 -9.41 8.56
C ALA A 322 -13.57 -10.10 8.98
N LEU A 323 -12.63 -10.28 8.05
CA LEU A 323 -11.30 -10.83 8.34
C LEU A 323 -10.54 -9.95 9.33
N VAL A 324 -10.46 -8.65 9.06
CA VAL A 324 -9.69 -7.68 9.87
C VAL A 324 -10.27 -7.54 11.28
N VAL A 325 -11.60 -7.45 11.40
CA VAL A 325 -12.27 -7.42 12.71
C VAL A 325 -11.99 -8.69 13.49
N TRP A 326 -12.06 -9.87 12.85
CA TRP A 326 -11.75 -11.11 13.52
C TRP A 326 -10.29 -11.20 13.97
N LEU A 327 -9.35 -10.75 13.16
CA LEU A 327 -7.92 -10.67 13.53
C LEU A 327 -7.73 -9.78 14.77
N HIS A 328 -8.39 -8.63 14.85
CA HIS A 328 -8.33 -7.76 16.04
C HIS A 328 -8.94 -8.44 17.27
N VAL A 329 -10.14 -9.02 17.15
CA VAL A 329 -10.79 -9.72 18.27
C VAL A 329 -9.91 -10.87 18.79
N SER A 330 -9.48 -11.74 17.89
CA SER A 330 -8.60 -12.86 18.22
C SER A 330 -7.28 -12.40 18.85
N GLY A 331 -6.67 -11.35 18.30
CA GLY A 331 -5.41 -10.81 18.78
C GLY A 331 -5.53 -10.16 20.17
N VAL A 332 -6.57 -9.35 20.39
CA VAL A 332 -6.81 -8.70 21.70
C VAL A 332 -7.11 -9.77 22.78
N VAL A 333 -7.98 -10.74 22.49
CA VAL A 333 -8.27 -11.83 23.43
C VAL A 333 -7.00 -12.62 23.75
N THR A 334 -6.19 -12.94 22.75
CA THR A 334 -4.90 -13.62 22.96
C THR A 334 -3.98 -12.80 23.85
N GLY A 335 -3.83 -11.50 23.59
CA GLY A 335 -2.95 -10.62 24.36
C GLY A 335 -3.41 -10.46 25.81
N VAL A 336 -4.70 -10.19 26.02
CA VAL A 336 -5.27 -10.04 27.36
C VAL A 336 -5.13 -11.33 28.17
N THR A 337 -5.46 -12.49 27.57
CA THR A 337 -5.33 -13.78 28.27
C THR A 337 -3.87 -14.03 28.64
N ARG A 338 -2.93 -13.85 27.71
CA ARG A 338 -1.51 -14.14 27.94
C ARG A 338 -0.85 -13.21 28.95
N VAL A 339 -1.14 -11.90 28.88
CA VAL A 339 -0.38 -10.89 29.62
C VAL A 339 -1.07 -10.50 30.93
N ILE A 340 -2.40 -10.46 30.96
CA ILE A 340 -3.18 -9.94 32.07
C ILE A 340 -3.77 -11.07 32.94
N LEU A 341 -4.41 -12.07 32.31
CA LEU A 341 -5.15 -13.09 33.02
C LEU A 341 -4.26 -14.27 33.51
N SER A 342 -3.19 -14.59 32.74
CA SER A 342 -2.27 -15.68 33.05
C SER A 342 -0.80 -15.25 32.91
N PRO A 343 -0.35 -14.25 33.69
CA PRO A 343 1.01 -13.73 33.57
C PRO A 343 2.05 -14.78 33.98
N GLY A 344 3.01 -15.03 33.08
CA GLY A 344 4.10 -16.00 33.35
C GLY A 344 3.74 -17.47 33.16
N GLU A 345 2.50 -17.78 32.81
CA GLU A 345 2.06 -19.14 32.47
C GLU A 345 2.24 -19.44 30.98
N THR A 346 2.31 -20.73 30.64
CA THR A 346 2.25 -21.14 29.23
C THR A 346 0.89 -20.77 28.66
N TYR A 347 0.89 -19.92 27.62
CA TYR A 347 -0.35 -19.48 26.99
C TYR A 347 -1.10 -20.67 26.37
N VAL A 348 -2.33 -20.87 26.82
CA VAL A 348 -3.29 -21.79 26.21
C VAL A 348 -4.48 -20.96 25.70
N PRO A 349 -4.74 -20.95 24.39
CA PRO A 349 -5.87 -20.20 23.86
C PRO A 349 -7.19 -20.76 24.40
N PRO A 350 -8.20 -19.91 24.69
CA PRO A 350 -9.54 -20.38 25.00
C PRO A 350 -10.05 -21.33 23.92
N ALA A 351 -10.71 -22.41 24.31
CA ALA A 351 -11.13 -23.48 23.40
C ALA A 351 -11.98 -22.96 22.22
N TRP A 352 -12.88 -22.00 22.50
CA TRP A 352 -13.68 -21.36 21.46
C TRP A 352 -12.81 -20.57 20.47
N LEU A 353 -11.75 -19.91 20.92
CA LEU A 353 -10.85 -19.15 20.07
C LEU A 353 -9.98 -20.08 19.20
N ALA A 354 -9.44 -21.14 19.80
CA ALA A 354 -8.64 -22.13 19.07
C ALA A 354 -9.46 -22.82 17.96
N GLY A 355 -10.70 -23.21 18.27
CA GLY A 355 -11.59 -23.86 17.31
C GLY A 355 -12.09 -22.94 16.20
N SER A 356 -12.34 -21.66 16.50
CA SER A 356 -12.92 -20.73 15.52
C SER A 356 -11.89 -20.03 14.62
N ASN A 357 -10.66 -19.83 15.10
CA ASN A 357 -9.64 -19.08 14.34
C ASN A 357 -9.39 -19.66 12.95
N GLY A 358 -9.11 -20.97 12.85
CA GLY A 358 -8.82 -21.60 11.56
C GLY A 358 -10.00 -21.51 10.59
N VAL A 359 -11.22 -21.75 11.09
CA VAL A 359 -12.43 -21.69 10.27
C VAL A 359 -12.73 -20.27 9.79
N LEU A 360 -12.70 -19.29 10.70
CA LEU A 360 -13.04 -17.92 10.35
C LEU A 360 -11.99 -17.27 9.46
N PHE A 361 -10.71 -17.55 9.65
CA PHE A 361 -9.68 -17.09 8.71
C PHE A 361 -9.83 -17.72 7.32
N ALA A 362 -10.11 -19.03 7.25
CA ALA A 362 -10.31 -19.71 5.97
C ALA A 362 -11.55 -19.18 5.25
N VAL A 363 -12.66 -18.98 5.95
CA VAL A 363 -13.92 -18.50 5.36
C VAL A 363 -13.78 -17.04 4.92
N THR A 364 -13.38 -16.14 5.82
CA THR A 364 -13.30 -14.70 5.50
C THR A 364 -12.21 -14.39 4.49
N GLY A 365 -11.03 -14.99 4.62
CA GLY A 365 -9.94 -14.87 3.67
C GLY A 365 -10.26 -15.52 2.32
N GLY A 366 -10.89 -16.69 2.33
CA GLY A 366 -11.34 -17.37 1.11
C GLY A 366 -12.37 -16.56 0.33
N VAL A 367 -13.36 -16.00 1.01
CA VAL A 367 -14.37 -15.11 0.38
C VAL A 367 -13.70 -13.85 -0.19
N ALA A 368 -12.78 -13.22 0.55
CA ALA A 368 -12.02 -12.07 0.05
C ALA A 368 -11.21 -12.44 -1.21
N THR A 369 -10.57 -13.61 -1.24
CA THR A 369 -9.81 -14.12 -2.38
C THR A 369 -10.71 -14.32 -3.61
N VAL A 370 -11.92 -14.86 -3.45
CA VAL A 370 -12.89 -15.02 -4.54
C VAL A 370 -13.27 -13.68 -5.16
N PHE A 371 -13.58 -12.67 -4.33
CA PHE A 371 -13.95 -11.35 -4.85
C PHE A 371 -12.74 -10.61 -5.45
N PHE A 372 -11.55 -10.80 -4.91
CA PHE A 372 -10.32 -10.31 -5.53
C PHE A 372 -10.08 -10.95 -6.89
N GLY A 373 -10.26 -12.27 -7.02
CA GLY A 373 -10.19 -12.97 -8.28
C GLY A 373 -11.24 -12.49 -9.30
N ALA A 374 -12.48 -12.26 -8.85
CA ALA A 374 -13.53 -11.69 -9.67
C ALA A 374 -13.20 -10.27 -10.15
N LEU A 375 -12.55 -9.48 -9.30
CA LEU A 375 -12.05 -8.15 -9.66
C LEU A 375 -10.97 -8.24 -10.74
N LEU A 376 -9.96 -9.08 -10.55
CA LEU A 376 -8.90 -9.30 -11.55
C LEU A 376 -9.48 -9.78 -12.88
N TRP A 377 -10.44 -10.69 -12.85
CA TRP A 377 -11.14 -11.16 -14.05
C TRP A 377 -11.80 -10.04 -14.85
N ARG A 378 -12.29 -9.01 -14.17
CA ARG A 378 -12.87 -7.82 -14.81
C ARG A 378 -11.83 -6.82 -15.29
N LEU A 379 -10.76 -6.59 -14.51
CA LEU A 379 -9.76 -5.56 -14.80
C LEU A 379 -8.73 -6.02 -15.84
N CYS A 380 -8.22 -7.24 -15.73
CA CYS A 380 -7.12 -7.72 -16.55
C CYS A 380 -7.42 -7.75 -18.06
N PRO A 381 -8.58 -8.25 -18.56
CA PRO A 381 -8.86 -8.24 -20.00
C PRO A 381 -8.85 -6.83 -20.59
N THR A 382 -9.40 -5.85 -19.85
CA THR A 382 -9.39 -4.45 -20.25
C THR A 382 -7.98 -3.89 -20.28
N ALA A 383 -7.18 -4.14 -19.24
CA ALA A 383 -5.79 -3.71 -19.17
C ALA A 383 -4.93 -4.32 -20.30
N PHE A 384 -5.10 -5.62 -20.61
CA PHE A 384 -4.37 -6.31 -21.68
C PHE A 384 -4.74 -5.78 -23.07
N ARG A 385 -6.01 -5.49 -23.35
CA ARG A 385 -6.42 -4.87 -24.62
C ARG A 385 -5.71 -3.55 -24.87
N TYR A 386 -5.47 -2.77 -23.80
CA TYR A 386 -4.74 -1.50 -23.93
C TYR A 386 -3.28 -1.67 -24.21
N TRP A 387 -2.65 -2.62 -23.56
CA TRP A 387 -1.23 -2.87 -23.79
C TRP A 387 -0.96 -3.28 -25.22
N TRP A 388 -1.70 -4.27 -25.73
CA TRP A 388 -1.46 -4.83 -27.06
C TRP A 388 -1.71 -3.83 -28.19
N VAL A 389 -2.79 -3.08 -28.11
CA VAL A 389 -3.17 -2.12 -29.17
C VAL A 389 -2.31 -0.85 -29.18
N SER A 390 -1.65 -0.50 -28.06
CA SER A 390 -0.71 0.64 -28.04
C SER A 390 0.59 0.36 -28.80
N GLU A 391 0.98 -0.91 -28.94
CA GLU A 391 2.17 -1.31 -29.73
C GLU A 391 1.93 -1.31 -31.24
N GLU A 392 0.71 -1.55 -31.71
CA GLU A 392 0.40 -1.56 -33.15
C GLU A 392 0.30 -0.17 -33.77
N ARG A 393 0.20 0.89 -32.98
CA ARG A 393 0.09 2.29 -33.44
C ARG A 393 1.33 3.15 -33.17
N ALA A 394 2.36 2.59 -32.62
CA ALA A 394 3.64 3.22 -32.31
C ALA A 394 4.75 2.75 -33.25
#